data_bc584fd20f410d12d87fd6f68e116d09
#
_entry.id   bc584fd20f410d12d87fd6f68e116d09
#
_cell.length_a   1.000
_cell.length_b   1.000
_cell.length_c   1.000
_cell.angle_alpha   90.00
_cell.angle_beta   90.00
_cell.angle_gamma   90.00
#
_symmetry.space_group_name_H-M   'P 1'
#
loop_
_entity.id
_entity.type
_entity.pdbx_description
1 polymer ?
#
loop_
_entity_poly.entity_id
_entity_poly.type
_entity_poly.pdbx_seq_one_letter_code
_entity_poly.pdbx_strand_id
1 'polypeptide(L)'
;MDKKIKLAIIGFGNMGTGHTANIMDGKCPEVDLVAICDINPKRIEFGKEKYPDANITYFTDAIEMLDSGMIDSCLVAVPHYDHTKYSIECMNRGIHVMCEKPAGVYTKQVREMIAESEKHPEVVFGMMFNQRTNPVYRKMHELVHSGKYGEIRRTNWLITNWYRSQAYYNSSDWRATWAGEGGGVLLNQCPHQLDLWQWICGMPVKVQSKIKYGKWHDIEVDDDVTTFVEYENGATGVFITTTGDGKGTNRFEVQMDGAKLVVEDDKLTVTEFEVKESEFTKTNTEVFGSIKTHNLEIEIEKTNPQHIGVINAWAGKILHGTPLIAEGAEGLKGVILSNAMHLSDFLGREIELPFDEDLYYEELMKRVATSKKKENVTATFADTNGTYGGAKL
;
A
#
# COMPACT_ATOMS: atom_id res chain seq x y z
N MET A 1 11.99 31.11 -13.18
CA MET A 1 11.01 30.02 -13.08
C MET A 1 11.59 29.01 -12.12
N ASP A 2 10.84 28.63 -11.13
CA ASP A 2 11.30 27.63 -10.18
C ASP A 2 11.50 26.29 -10.91
N LYS A 3 12.55 25.56 -10.56
CA LYS A 3 12.88 24.29 -11.19
C LYS A 3 11.78 23.27 -10.86
N LYS A 4 11.26 22.58 -11.88
CA LYS A 4 10.28 21.49 -11.74
C LYS A 4 10.89 20.19 -12.21
N ILE A 5 10.44 19.07 -11.64
CA ILE A 5 10.75 17.74 -12.17
C ILE A 5 9.95 17.51 -13.46
N LYS A 6 10.57 16.84 -14.44
CA LYS A 6 9.93 16.44 -15.70
C LYS A 6 9.42 15.02 -15.56
N LEU A 7 8.15 14.90 -15.19
CA LEU A 7 7.52 13.62 -14.87
C LEU A 7 6.99 12.91 -16.12
N ALA A 8 7.25 11.61 -16.18
CA ALA A 8 6.49 10.66 -17.00
C ALA A 8 5.61 9.76 -16.15
N ILE A 9 4.53 9.25 -16.73
CA ILE A 9 3.69 8.18 -16.13
C ILE A 9 3.69 6.98 -17.05
N ILE A 10 4.09 5.80 -16.52
CA ILE A 10 3.95 4.49 -17.17
C ILE A 10 2.71 3.80 -16.61
N GLY A 11 1.75 3.52 -17.50
CA GLY A 11 0.44 2.98 -17.14
C GLY A 11 -0.61 4.08 -16.97
N PHE A 12 -1.45 4.26 -17.99
CA PHE A 12 -2.53 5.24 -17.99
C PHE A 12 -3.89 4.58 -17.71
N GLY A 13 -3.85 3.63 -16.73
CA GLY A 13 -5.03 3.02 -16.13
C GLY A 13 -5.74 3.98 -15.16
N ASN A 14 -6.56 3.42 -14.24
CA ASN A 14 -7.30 4.24 -13.29
C ASN A 14 -6.38 5.09 -12.40
N MET A 15 -5.28 4.50 -11.88
CA MET A 15 -4.35 5.26 -11.02
C MET A 15 -3.56 6.29 -11.80
N GLY A 16 -2.97 5.93 -12.95
CA GLY A 16 -2.25 6.88 -13.79
C GLY A 16 -3.13 8.06 -14.25
N THR A 17 -4.40 7.80 -14.58
CA THR A 17 -5.38 8.84 -14.90
C THR A 17 -5.66 9.75 -13.71
N GLY A 18 -5.78 9.18 -12.50
CA GLY A 18 -6.00 9.94 -11.26
C GLY A 18 -4.81 10.84 -10.91
N HIS A 19 -3.58 10.31 -11.02
CA HIS A 19 -2.36 11.11 -10.82
C HIS A 19 -2.23 12.23 -11.83
N THR A 20 -2.48 11.93 -13.12
CA THR A 20 -2.53 12.95 -14.18
C THR A 20 -3.49 14.07 -13.84
N ALA A 21 -4.72 13.72 -13.42
CA ALA A 21 -5.72 14.76 -13.08
C ALA A 21 -5.22 15.66 -11.94
N ASN A 22 -4.65 15.10 -10.86
CA ASN A 22 -4.12 15.88 -9.75
C ASN A 22 -3.00 16.85 -10.18
N ILE A 23 -2.12 16.41 -11.09
CA ILE A 23 -1.02 17.25 -11.61
C ILE A 23 -1.57 18.33 -12.53
N MET A 24 -2.46 17.99 -13.46
CA MET A 24 -3.07 18.93 -14.41
C MET A 24 -3.96 19.96 -13.72
N ASP A 25 -4.58 19.60 -12.58
CA ASP A 25 -5.31 20.54 -11.70
C ASP A 25 -4.38 21.52 -10.93
N GLY A 26 -3.05 21.43 -11.12
CA GLY A 26 -2.08 22.28 -10.44
C GLY A 26 -1.83 21.98 -8.98
N LYS A 27 -2.28 20.81 -8.49
CA LYS A 27 -2.11 20.38 -7.08
C LYS A 27 -0.69 19.93 -6.74
N CYS A 28 0.16 19.73 -7.78
CA CYS A 28 1.57 19.36 -7.68
C CYS A 28 2.44 20.44 -8.34
N PRO A 29 2.68 21.58 -7.67
CA PRO A 29 3.25 22.78 -8.30
C PRO A 29 4.69 22.63 -8.80
N GLU A 30 5.45 21.68 -8.22
CA GLU A 30 6.85 21.41 -8.60
C GLU A 30 6.98 20.25 -9.62
N VAL A 31 5.86 19.80 -10.18
CA VAL A 31 5.83 18.72 -11.18
C VAL A 31 5.36 19.27 -12.52
N ASP A 32 6.07 18.90 -13.58
CA ASP A 32 5.70 19.15 -14.96
C ASP A 32 5.50 17.79 -15.65
N LEU A 33 4.24 17.45 -15.96
CA LEU A 33 3.92 16.19 -16.64
C LEU A 33 4.19 16.33 -18.12
N VAL A 34 5.26 15.70 -18.61
CA VAL A 34 5.73 15.84 -19.98
C VAL A 34 5.49 14.60 -20.85
N ALA A 35 5.28 13.43 -20.25
CA ALA A 35 5.04 12.21 -21.01
C ALA A 35 4.06 11.25 -20.30
N ILE A 36 3.31 10.50 -21.11
CA ILE A 36 2.42 9.40 -20.67
C ILE A 36 2.65 8.21 -21.60
N CYS A 37 2.81 7.03 -21.02
CA CYS A 37 2.91 5.77 -21.74
C CYS A 37 1.83 4.77 -21.31
N ASP A 38 1.18 4.14 -22.29
CA ASP A 38 0.33 2.96 -22.06
C ASP A 38 0.36 2.06 -23.30
N ILE A 39 0.47 0.75 -23.10
CA ILE A 39 0.47 -0.23 -24.20
C ILE A 39 -0.87 -0.30 -24.95
N ASN A 40 -1.96 0.20 -24.34
CA ASN A 40 -3.28 0.23 -24.93
C ASN A 40 -3.51 1.54 -25.67
N PRO A 41 -3.58 1.53 -27.04
CA PRO A 41 -3.77 2.76 -27.83
C PRO A 41 -5.03 3.56 -27.45
N LYS A 42 -6.09 2.87 -26.99
CA LYS A 42 -7.34 3.53 -26.57
C LYS A 42 -7.15 4.40 -25.34
N ARG A 43 -6.22 4.01 -24.43
CA ARG A 43 -5.84 4.84 -23.28
C ARG A 43 -5.12 6.09 -23.71
N ILE A 44 -4.24 5.97 -24.71
CA ILE A 44 -3.54 7.11 -25.31
C ILE A 44 -4.50 8.07 -26.01
N GLU A 45 -5.45 7.54 -26.81
CA GLU A 45 -6.51 8.34 -27.43
C GLU A 45 -7.32 9.11 -26.38
N PHE A 46 -7.78 8.42 -25.35
CA PHE A 46 -8.47 9.04 -24.23
C PHE A 46 -7.66 10.17 -23.57
N GLY A 47 -6.35 9.99 -23.37
CA GLY A 47 -5.48 11.01 -22.82
C GLY A 47 -5.39 12.25 -23.70
N LYS A 48 -5.22 12.07 -25.01
CA LYS A 48 -5.16 13.16 -26.00
C LYS A 48 -6.49 13.95 -26.07
N GLU A 49 -7.62 13.23 -26.02
CA GLU A 49 -8.94 13.86 -26.01
C GLU A 49 -9.20 14.65 -24.71
N LYS A 50 -8.77 14.11 -23.57
CA LYS A 50 -9.00 14.74 -22.27
C LYS A 50 -8.11 15.95 -22.02
N TYR A 51 -6.90 15.97 -22.58
CA TYR A 51 -5.91 17.03 -22.37
C TYR A 51 -5.36 17.56 -23.71
N PRO A 52 -6.23 18.12 -24.61
CA PRO A 52 -5.84 18.47 -25.97
C PRO A 52 -4.82 19.60 -26.05
N ASP A 53 -4.83 20.50 -25.07
CA ASP A 53 -3.95 21.68 -25.02
C ASP A 53 -2.71 21.48 -24.14
N ALA A 54 -2.56 20.28 -23.55
CA ALA A 54 -1.41 19.99 -22.71
C ALA A 54 -0.17 19.62 -23.52
N ASN A 55 0.98 20.10 -23.09
CA ASN A 55 2.26 19.75 -23.72
C ASN A 55 2.76 18.37 -23.23
N ILE A 56 1.97 17.33 -23.50
CA ILE A 56 2.26 15.94 -23.10
C ILE A 56 2.58 15.14 -24.36
N THR A 57 3.72 14.44 -24.34
CA THR A 57 4.07 13.45 -25.36
C THR A 57 3.52 12.08 -24.97
N TYR A 58 2.88 11.39 -25.90
CA TYR A 58 2.27 10.10 -25.67
C TYR A 58 3.04 8.97 -26.34
N PHE A 59 3.31 7.89 -25.58
CA PHE A 59 4.05 6.71 -26.03
C PHE A 59 3.21 5.45 -25.88
N THR A 60 3.48 4.46 -26.71
CA THR A 60 2.93 3.09 -26.56
C THR A 60 4.00 2.09 -26.12
N ASP A 61 5.27 2.50 -26.13
CA ASP A 61 6.41 1.72 -25.63
C ASP A 61 7.11 2.49 -24.50
N ALA A 62 7.24 1.85 -23.33
CA ALA A 62 7.82 2.47 -22.16
C ALA A 62 9.34 2.68 -22.31
N ILE A 63 10.04 1.77 -23.00
CA ILE A 63 11.49 1.88 -23.20
C ILE A 63 11.80 3.04 -24.15
N GLU A 64 11.03 3.20 -25.22
CA GLU A 64 11.15 4.34 -26.12
C GLU A 64 10.97 5.66 -25.35
N MET A 65 9.97 5.73 -24.45
CA MET A 65 9.75 6.91 -23.59
C MET A 65 10.93 7.16 -22.65
N LEU A 66 11.44 6.12 -21.97
CA LEU A 66 12.56 6.25 -21.04
C LEU A 66 13.86 6.67 -21.75
N ASP A 67 14.08 6.22 -22.99
CA ASP A 67 15.25 6.56 -23.81
C ASP A 67 15.15 7.94 -24.52
N SER A 68 13.99 8.61 -24.43
CA SER A 68 13.73 9.88 -25.13
C SER A 68 14.57 11.06 -24.64
N GLY A 69 15.13 10.99 -23.43
CA GLY A 69 15.89 12.07 -22.80
C GLY A 69 15.06 13.28 -22.36
N MET A 70 13.74 13.21 -22.46
CA MET A 70 12.85 14.33 -22.13
C MET A 70 12.40 14.35 -20.66
N ILE A 71 12.63 13.28 -19.90
CA ILE A 71 12.16 13.08 -18.54
C ILE A 71 13.33 12.92 -17.55
N ASP A 72 13.14 13.30 -16.31
CA ASP A 72 14.05 13.06 -15.19
C ASP A 72 13.42 12.22 -14.08
N SER A 73 12.11 11.99 -14.18
CA SER A 73 11.33 11.31 -13.15
C SER A 73 10.18 10.50 -13.76
N CYS A 74 9.84 9.38 -13.14
CA CYS A 74 8.81 8.48 -13.64
C CYS A 74 7.94 7.94 -12.49
N LEU A 75 6.61 7.97 -12.67
CA LEU A 75 5.64 7.31 -11.83
C LEU A 75 5.19 6.02 -12.52
N VAL A 76 5.45 4.87 -11.85
CA VAL A 76 5.14 3.54 -12.38
C VAL A 76 3.80 3.08 -11.83
N ALA A 77 2.76 2.98 -12.68
CA ALA A 77 1.38 2.66 -12.34
C ALA A 77 0.79 1.55 -13.24
N VAL A 78 1.57 0.51 -13.48
CA VAL A 78 1.27 -0.66 -14.31
C VAL A 78 0.67 -1.81 -13.46
N PRO A 79 0.31 -2.98 -14.02
CA PRO A 79 0.01 -4.18 -13.25
C PRO A 79 1.18 -4.63 -12.36
N HIS A 80 0.86 -5.27 -11.24
CA HIS A 80 1.76 -5.49 -10.11
C HIS A 80 3.09 -6.18 -10.44
N TYR A 81 3.10 -7.17 -11.34
CA TYR A 81 4.33 -7.86 -11.76
C TYR A 81 5.33 -6.93 -12.46
N ASP A 82 4.84 -5.90 -13.14
CA ASP A 82 5.66 -4.99 -13.93
C ASP A 82 6.18 -3.79 -13.14
N HIS A 83 5.75 -3.59 -11.87
CA HIS A 83 6.23 -2.51 -11.02
C HIS A 83 7.74 -2.54 -10.88
N THR A 84 8.30 -3.70 -10.54
CA THR A 84 9.75 -3.88 -10.34
C THR A 84 10.52 -3.71 -11.64
N LYS A 85 10.02 -4.28 -12.74
CA LYS A 85 10.63 -4.19 -14.06
C LYS A 85 10.86 -2.73 -14.48
N TYR A 86 9.79 -1.95 -14.53
CA TYR A 86 9.90 -0.57 -15.01
C TYR A 86 10.60 0.36 -14.00
N SER A 87 10.52 0.07 -12.71
CA SER A 87 11.31 0.79 -11.71
C SER A 87 12.82 0.58 -11.91
N ILE A 88 13.26 -0.65 -12.16
CA ILE A 88 14.66 -0.99 -12.49
C ILE A 88 15.08 -0.32 -13.80
N GLU A 89 14.26 -0.36 -14.85
CA GLU A 89 14.55 0.30 -16.13
C GLU A 89 14.73 1.84 -15.99
N CYS A 90 13.97 2.46 -15.09
CA CYS A 90 14.16 3.88 -14.75
C CYS A 90 15.48 4.13 -14.04
N MET A 91 15.78 3.34 -12.99
CA MET A 91 17.01 3.48 -12.20
C MET A 91 18.27 3.34 -13.07
N ASN A 92 18.30 2.34 -13.96
CA ASN A 92 19.39 2.11 -14.91
C ASN A 92 19.66 3.28 -15.87
N ARG A 93 18.72 4.23 -15.98
CA ARG A 93 18.83 5.46 -16.79
C ARG A 93 19.01 6.72 -15.96
N GLY A 94 19.19 6.57 -14.64
CA GLY A 94 19.29 7.71 -13.73
C GLY A 94 18.00 8.51 -13.58
N ILE A 95 16.83 7.89 -13.89
CA ILE A 95 15.51 8.51 -13.77
C ILE A 95 14.95 8.22 -12.37
N HIS A 96 14.53 9.27 -11.65
CA HIS A 96 13.89 9.15 -10.35
C HIS A 96 12.59 8.35 -10.43
N VAL A 97 12.29 7.53 -9.42
CA VAL A 97 11.17 6.58 -9.44
C VAL A 97 10.20 6.83 -8.30
N MET A 98 8.92 6.96 -8.63
CA MET A 98 7.79 6.75 -7.72
C MET A 98 7.06 5.47 -8.15
N CYS A 99 7.11 4.43 -7.32
CA CYS A 99 6.44 3.17 -7.61
C CYS A 99 5.08 3.10 -6.92
N GLU A 100 4.03 2.74 -7.67
CA GLU A 100 2.72 2.42 -7.09
C GLU A 100 2.80 1.16 -6.23
N LYS A 101 1.87 1.08 -5.29
CA LYS A 101 1.72 -0.11 -4.44
C LYS A 101 0.94 -1.22 -5.21
N PRO A 102 1.22 -2.49 -4.89
CA PRO A 102 2.30 -3.01 -4.06
C PRO A 102 3.66 -2.84 -4.74
N ALA A 103 4.75 -2.90 -4.00
CA ALA A 103 6.11 -2.80 -4.58
C ALA A 103 6.39 -3.89 -5.62
N GLY A 104 5.72 -5.02 -5.51
CA GLY A 104 5.75 -6.16 -6.40
C GLY A 104 4.84 -7.26 -5.88
N VAL A 105 4.82 -8.41 -6.54
CA VAL A 105 3.97 -9.55 -6.19
C VAL A 105 4.64 -10.48 -5.17
N TYR A 106 5.96 -10.69 -5.29
CA TYR A 106 6.72 -11.57 -4.41
C TYR A 106 8.03 -10.91 -3.99
N THR A 107 8.50 -11.29 -2.80
CA THR A 107 9.64 -10.65 -2.13
C THR A 107 10.90 -10.63 -2.98
N LYS A 108 11.21 -11.72 -3.68
CA LYS A 108 12.44 -11.85 -4.48
C LYS A 108 12.55 -10.75 -5.55
N GLN A 109 11.49 -10.49 -6.33
CA GLN A 109 11.51 -9.41 -7.33
C GLN A 109 11.65 -8.02 -6.69
N VAL A 110 11.06 -7.82 -5.51
CA VAL A 110 11.19 -6.54 -4.77
C VAL A 110 12.63 -6.37 -4.25
N ARG A 111 13.27 -7.44 -3.78
CA ARG A 111 14.69 -7.40 -3.39
C ARG A 111 15.61 -7.07 -4.56
N GLU A 112 15.32 -7.61 -5.76
CA GLU A 112 16.05 -7.25 -6.98
C GLU A 112 15.93 -5.75 -7.28
N MET A 113 14.73 -5.19 -7.17
CA MET A 113 14.49 -3.75 -7.35
C MET A 113 15.22 -2.89 -6.30
N ILE A 114 15.25 -3.32 -5.04
CA ILE A 114 15.98 -2.63 -3.97
C ILE A 114 17.48 -2.71 -4.23
N ALA A 115 18.01 -3.89 -4.56
CA ALA A 115 19.42 -4.06 -4.89
C ALA A 115 19.86 -3.22 -6.09
N GLU A 116 18.95 -3.00 -7.06
CA GLU A 116 19.24 -2.07 -8.15
C GLU A 116 19.28 -0.62 -7.66
N SER A 117 18.33 -0.21 -6.80
CA SER A 117 18.34 1.14 -6.24
C SER A 117 19.60 1.49 -5.44
N GLU A 118 20.22 0.50 -4.79
CA GLU A 118 21.46 0.68 -4.05
C GLU A 118 22.67 0.97 -4.96
N LYS A 119 22.60 0.58 -6.25
CA LYS A 119 23.64 0.90 -7.26
C LYS A 119 23.48 2.32 -7.82
N HIS A 120 22.32 2.93 -7.64
CA HIS A 120 21.94 4.23 -8.15
C HIS A 120 21.56 5.21 -7.02
N PRO A 121 22.49 5.54 -6.10
CA PRO A 121 22.20 6.41 -4.95
C PRO A 121 21.80 7.85 -5.34
N GLU A 122 22.05 8.26 -6.59
CA GLU A 122 21.60 9.53 -7.15
C GLU A 122 20.11 9.53 -7.51
N VAL A 123 19.49 8.35 -7.65
CA VAL A 123 18.08 8.20 -7.97
C VAL A 123 17.23 8.25 -6.70
N VAL A 124 16.28 9.14 -6.66
CA VAL A 124 15.26 9.18 -5.60
C VAL A 124 14.20 8.13 -5.89
N PHE A 125 14.17 7.06 -5.11
CA PHE A 125 13.19 5.99 -5.21
C PHE A 125 12.20 6.04 -4.05
N GLY A 126 10.91 6.24 -4.34
CA GLY A 126 9.84 6.32 -3.35
C GLY A 126 8.68 5.36 -3.65
N MET A 127 7.93 5.02 -2.60
CA MET A 127 6.70 4.23 -2.67
C MET A 127 5.45 5.11 -2.53
N MET A 128 4.40 4.80 -3.31
CA MET A 128 3.11 5.49 -3.26
C MET A 128 2.26 5.00 -2.07
N PHE A 129 2.76 5.19 -0.84
CA PHE A 129 2.05 4.89 0.38
C PHE A 129 1.26 6.11 0.90
N ASN A 130 0.26 6.52 0.12
CA ASN A 130 -0.54 7.71 0.41
C ASN A 130 -1.23 7.69 1.77
N GLN A 131 -1.54 6.51 2.34
CA GLN A 131 -2.16 6.42 3.67
C GLN A 131 -1.22 6.84 4.81
N ARG A 132 0.10 6.86 4.60
CA ARG A 132 1.03 7.47 5.55
C ARG A 132 0.90 8.99 5.65
N THR A 133 0.19 9.64 4.70
CA THR A 133 -0.16 11.08 4.80
C THR A 133 -1.46 11.32 5.57
N ASN A 134 -2.25 10.28 5.84
CA ASN A 134 -3.49 10.40 6.60
C ASN A 134 -3.16 10.81 8.05
N PRO A 135 -3.65 11.97 8.51
CA PRO A 135 -3.25 12.53 9.80
C PRO A 135 -3.65 11.66 10.99
N VAL A 136 -4.69 10.85 10.85
CA VAL A 136 -5.13 9.91 11.90
C VAL A 136 -4.10 8.82 12.13
N TYR A 137 -3.62 8.16 11.05
CA TYR A 137 -2.60 7.11 11.15
C TYR A 137 -1.22 7.68 11.49
N ARG A 138 -0.88 8.88 10.99
CA ARG A 138 0.35 9.58 11.39
C ARG A 138 0.37 9.83 12.90
N LYS A 139 -0.75 10.31 13.45
CA LYS A 139 -0.85 10.57 14.89
C LYS A 139 -0.80 9.29 15.70
N MET A 140 -1.44 8.21 15.23
CA MET A 140 -1.33 6.91 15.89
C MET A 140 0.11 6.39 15.90
N HIS A 141 0.82 6.49 14.76
CA HIS A 141 2.24 6.14 14.67
C HIS A 141 3.10 6.96 15.67
N GLU A 142 2.93 8.29 15.69
CA GLU A 142 3.63 9.17 16.63
C GLU A 142 3.43 8.73 18.09
N LEU A 143 2.19 8.45 18.49
CA LEU A 143 1.86 8.06 19.86
C LEU A 143 2.42 6.68 20.22
N VAL A 144 2.35 5.72 19.32
CA VAL A 144 2.90 4.36 19.53
C VAL A 144 4.42 4.44 19.71
N HIS A 145 5.11 5.26 18.90
CA HIS A 145 6.58 5.39 18.94
C HIS A 145 7.09 6.45 19.93
N SER A 146 6.20 7.16 20.65
CA SER A 146 6.59 8.19 21.62
C SER A 146 7.33 7.66 22.85
N GLY A 147 7.27 6.35 23.11
CA GLY A 147 7.76 5.72 24.34
C GLY A 147 6.88 5.98 25.58
N LYS A 148 5.90 6.88 25.49
CA LYS A 148 5.02 7.27 26.59
C LYS A 148 4.23 6.10 27.17
N TYR A 149 3.68 5.26 26.28
CA TYR A 149 2.73 4.21 26.66
C TYR A 149 3.38 2.82 26.82
N GLY A 150 4.72 2.73 26.74
CA GLY A 150 5.44 1.48 26.87
C GLY A 150 5.29 0.58 25.62
N GLU A 151 5.32 -0.73 25.83
CA GLU A 151 5.31 -1.70 24.74
C GLU A 151 3.91 -2.01 24.22
N ILE A 152 3.82 -2.42 22.96
CA ILE A 152 2.61 -3.01 22.38
C ILE A 152 2.38 -4.37 23.03
N ARG A 153 1.13 -4.66 23.39
CA ARG A 153 0.68 -5.93 23.97
C ARG A 153 -0.26 -6.69 23.03
N ARG A 154 -1.02 -5.94 22.21
CA ARG A 154 -1.96 -6.54 21.24
C ARG A 154 -2.26 -5.55 20.11
N THR A 155 -2.43 -6.10 18.90
CA THR A 155 -2.87 -5.36 17.73
C THR A 155 -4.07 -6.07 17.09
N ASN A 156 -5.14 -5.33 16.77
CA ASN A 156 -6.29 -5.91 16.10
C ASN A 156 -6.72 -4.97 14.95
N TRP A 157 -6.74 -5.47 13.74
CA TRP A 157 -7.27 -4.71 12.63
C TRP A 157 -8.35 -5.50 11.89
N LEU A 158 -9.59 -5.01 11.97
CA LEU A 158 -10.71 -5.47 11.16
C LEU A 158 -10.90 -4.45 10.06
N ILE A 159 -10.62 -4.83 8.81
CA ILE A 159 -10.78 -3.99 7.62
C ILE A 159 -11.56 -4.75 6.57
N THR A 160 -12.89 -4.74 6.69
CA THR A 160 -13.80 -5.46 5.81
C THR A 160 -14.65 -4.52 4.94
N ASN A 161 -14.40 -3.22 4.99
CA ASN A 161 -15.11 -2.21 4.20
C ASN A 161 -14.59 -2.07 2.76
N TRP A 162 -13.88 -3.08 2.25
CA TRP A 162 -13.34 -3.16 0.90
C TRP A 162 -14.29 -3.78 -0.13
N TYR A 163 -15.60 -3.75 0.11
CA TYR A 163 -16.56 -4.38 -0.81
C TYR A 163 -16.23 -4.08 -2.27
N ARG A 164 -16.22 -5.13 -3.07
CA ARG A 164 -16.07 -5.07 -4.52
C ARG A 164 -17.18 -5.91 -5.17
N SER A 165 -17.75 -5.40 -6.25
CA SER A 165 -18.70 -6.17 -7.06
C SER A 165 -17.95 -7.08 -8.05
N GLN A 166 -18.63 -8.08 -8.61
CA GLN A 166 -18.07 -8.89 -9.70
C GLN A 166 -17.70 -8.03 -10.91
N ALA A 167 -18.43 -6.94 -11.18
CA ALA A 167 -18.10 -6.00 -12.26
C ALA A 167 -16.73 -5.34 -12.09
N TYR A 168 -16.32 -5.04 -10.85
CA TYR A 168 -14.97 -4.56 -10.58
C TYR A 168 -13.91 -5.58 -11.01
N TYR A 169 -14.09 -6.84 -10.65
CA TYR A 169 -13.14 -7.90 -11.03
C TYR A 169 -13.13 -8.17 -12.53
N ASN A 170 -14.26 -7.96 -13.22
CA ASN A 170 -14.37 -8.11 -14.67
C ASN A 170 -13.87 -6.89 -15.47
N SER A 171 -13.42 -5.83 -14.81
CA SER A 171 -13.02 -4.57 -15.46
C SER A 171 -11.68 -4.64 -16.22
N SER A 172 -10.88 -5.68 -16.00
CA SER A 172 -9.63 -5.94 -16.72
C SER A 172 -9.28 -7.43 -16.74
N ASP A 173 -8.50 -7.85 -17.70
CA ASP A 173 -8.12 -9.24 -17.93
C ASP A 173 -7.08 -9.78 -16.92
N TRP A 174 -6.22 -8.92 -16.42
CA TRP A 174 -5.19 -9.24 -15.44
C TRP A 174 -5.70 -9.35 -14.01
N ARG A 175 -6.80 -8.61 -13.69
CA ARG A 175 -7.33 -8.49 -12.33
C ARG A 175 -7.88 -9.80 -11.80
N ALA A 176 -7.65 -10.08 -10.51
CA ALA A 176 -8.15 -11.23 -9.78
C ALA A 176 -7.73 -12.60 -10.36
N THR A 177 -6.55 -12.64 -10.99
CA THR A 177 -5.92 -13.87 -11.46
C THR A 177 -4.50 -14.00 -10.88
N TRP A 178 -4.05 -15.23 -10.64
CA TRP A 178 -2.67 -15.43 -10.14
C TRP A 178 -1.63 -14.97 -11.15
N ALA A 179 -1.87 -15.22 -12.44
CA ALA A 179 -0.92 -14.84 -13.50
C ALA A 179 -0.87 -13.34 -13.77
N GLY A 180 -1.96 -12.61 -13.55
CA GLY A 180 -2.04 -11.19 -13.89
C GLY A 180 -1.84 -10.26 -12.67
N GLU A 181 -2.44 -10.61 -11.53
CA GLU A 181 -2.43 -9.78 -10.32
C GLU A 181 -1.51 -10.33 -9.22
N GLY A 182 -1.39 -11.67 -9.15
CA GLY A 182 -0.53 -12.37 -8.19
C GLY A 182 -1.12 -12.53 -6.79
N GLY A 183 -2.34 -12.06 -6.55
CA GLY A 183 -3.09 -12.10 -5.31
C GLY A 183 -4.33 -11.23 -5.40
N GLY A 184 -5.15 -11.27 -4.38
CA GLY A 184 -6.42 -10.54 -4.30
C GLY A 184 -6.41 -9.41 -3.27
N VAL A 185 -7.24 -9.55 -2.22
CA VAL A 185 -7.42 -8.48 -1.23
C VAL A 185 -6.10 -8.10 -0.53
N LEU A 186 -5.22 -9.05 -0.25
CA LEU A 186 -3.94 -8.78 0.40
C LEU A 186 -2.96 -7.99 -0.48
N LEU A 187 -3.03 -8.17 -1.80
CA LEU A 187 -2.06 -7.58 -2.71
C LEU A 187 -2.60 -6.37 -3.50
N ASN A 188 -3.92 -6.19 -3.57
CA ASN A 188 -4.54 -5.08 -4.28
C ASN A 188 -5.20 -4.06 -3.34
N GLN A 189 -6.16 -4.48 -2.50
CA GLN A 189 -6.91 -3.57 -1.64
C GLN A 189 -6.13 -3.20 -0.38
N CYS A 190 -5.47 -4.18 0.26
CA CYS A 190 -4.84 -4.02 1.56
C CYS A 190 -3.32 -3.74 1.62
N PRO A 191 -2.56 -3.48 0.54
CA PRO A 191 -1.14 -3.09 0.67
C PRO A 191 -0.94 -1.87 1.56
N HIS A 192 -1.86 -0.90 1.55
CA HIS A 192 -1.79 0.26 2.43
C HIS A 192 -1.98 -0.11 3.90
N GLN A 193 -2.87 -1.06 4.20
CA GLN A 193 -3.10 -1.51 5.58
C GLN A 193 -1.94 -2.37 6.07
N LEU A 194 -1.39 -3.24 5.25
CA LEU A 194 -0.21 -4.02 5.58
C LEU A 194 1.00 -3.10 5.81
N ASP A 195 1.14 -2.06 4.99
CA ASP A 195 2.15 -1.02 5.19
C ASP A 195 1.94 -0.27 6.51
N LEU A 196 0.76 0.27 6.75
CA LEU A 196 0.45 0.99 7.99
C LEU A 196 0.59 0.10 9.23
N TRP A 197 0.18 -1.17 9.13
CA TRP A 197 0.26 -2.09 10.27
C TRP A 197 1.70 -2.30 10.71
N GLN A 198 2.60 -2.62 9.77
CA GLN A 198 4.01 -2.78 10.10
C GLN A 198 4.70 -1.44 10.44
N TRP A 199 4.27 -0.33 9.83
CA TRP A 199 4.84 0.98 10.10
C TRP A 199 4.49 1.46 11.52
N ILE A 200 3.27 1.19 12.00
CA ILE A 200 2.80 1.57 13.33
C ILE A 200 3.24 0.54 14.39
N CYS A 201 3.11 -0.76 14.11
CA CYS A 201 3.26 -1.82 15.13
C CYS A 201 4.57 -2.60 15.01
N GLY A 202 5.36 -2.40 13.95
CA GLY A 202 6.52 -3.25 13.65
C GLY A 202 6.16 -4.54 12.92
N MET A 203 7.17 -5.28 12.49
CA MET A 203 7.00 -6.58 11.83
C MET A 203 6.76 -7.67 12.88
N PRO A 204 5.78 -8.57 12.67
CA PRO A 204 5.64 -9.76 13.50
C PRO A 204 6.79 -10.75 13.23
N VAL A 205 6.97 -11.70 14.14
CA VAL A 205 7.92 -12.82 13.97
C VAL A 205 7.26 -14.11 13.53
N LYS A 206 5.91 -14.20 13.67
CA LYS A 206 5.13 -15.35 13.24
C LYS A 206 3.80 -14.95 12.65
N VAL A 207 3.33 -15.72 11.68
CA VAL A 207 2.08 -15.50 10.95
C VAL A 207 1.33 -16.83 10.78
N GLN A 208 0.06 -16.86 11.13
CA GLN A 208 -0.84 -17.98 10.83
C GLN A 208 -2.12 -17.46 10.19
N SER A 209 -2.43 -17.93 8.98
CA SER A 209 -3.55 -17.43 8.18
C SER A 209 -4.53 -18.51 7.79
N LYS A 210 -5.79 -18.10 7.61
CA LYS A 210 -6.86 -18.82 6.92
C LYS A 210 -7.41 -17.93 5.84
N ILE A 211 -7.24 -18.35 4.61
CA ILE A 211 -7.59 -17.58 3.41
C ILE A 211 -8.65 -18.34 2.62
N LYS A 212 -9.57 -17.61 2.02
CA LYS A 212 -10.51 -18.13 1.04
C LYS A 212 -10.30 -17.43 -0.31
N TYR A 213 -10.31 -18.22 -1.35
CA TYR A 213 -10.09 -17.81 -2.72
C TYR A 213 -11.41 -17.94 -3.48
N GLY A 214 -11.90 -16.84 -4.04
CA GLY A 214 -13.18 -16.84 -4.75
C GLY A 214 -14.36 -17.30 -3.89
N LYS A 215 -14.39 -16.96 -2.60
CA LYS A 215 -15.48 -17.31 -1.69
C LYS A 215 -16.74 -16.53 -2.01
N TRP A 216 -16.58 -15.24 -2.32
CA TRP A 216 -17.66 -14.30 -2.55
C TRP A 216 -17.81 -13.90 -4.01
N HIS A 217 -16.78 -14.16 -4.81
CA HIS A 217 -16.69 -13.73 -6.22
C HIS A 217 -16.18 -14.87 -7.10
N ASP A 218 -16.50 -14.82 -8.37
CA ASP A 218 -15.91 -15.71 -9.38
C ASP A 218 -14.50 -15.21 -9.75
N ILE A 219 -13.52 -15.55 -8.91
CA ILE A 219 -12.11 -15.14 -9.02
C ILE A 219 -11.18 -16.25 -8.52
N GLU A 220 -9.90 -16.19 -8.87
CA GLU A 220 -8.90 -17.22 -8.48
C GLU A 220 -8.17 -16.89 -7.17
N VAL A 221 -8.17 -15.62 -6.78
CA VAL A 221 -7.33 -15.07 -5.71
C VAL A 221 -8.12 -14.85 -4.42
N ASP A 222 -7.43 -14.41 -3.39
CA ASP A 222 -8.00 -14.17 -2.06
C ASP A 222 -9.04 -13.05 -2.05
N ASP A 223 -10.20 -13.33 -1.46
CA ASP A 223 -11.27 -12.35 -1.20
C ASP A 223 -11.75 -12.33 0.25
N ASP A 224 -11.22 -13.23 1.12
CA ASP A 224 -11.56 -13.32 2.55
C ASP A 224 -10.36 -13.88 3.32
N VAL A 225 -9.82 -13.12 4.27
CA VAL A 225 -8.59 -13.42 5.00
C VAL A 225 -8.76 -13.19 6.49
N THR A 226 -8.33 -14.15 7.30
CA THR A 226 -8.15 -14.01 8.74
C THR A 226 -6.75 -14.48 9.11
N THR A 227 -5.97 -13.60 9.73
CA THR A 227 -4.58 -13.85 10.10
C THR A 227 -4.36 -13.56 11.58
N PHE A 228 -3.66 -14.46 12.25
CA PHE A 228 -3.08 -14.28 13.58
C PHE A 228 -1.57 -14.03 13.45
N VAL A 229 -1.02 -13.14 14.28
CA VAL A 229 0.41 -12.85 14.32
C VAL A 229 0.94 -12.84 15.76
N GLU A 230 2.24 -13.11 15.90
CA GLU A 230 3.01 -12.95 17.13
C GLU A 230 4.21 -12.05 16.89
N TYR A 231 4.50 -11.17 17.86
CA TYR A 231 5.63 -10.25 17.85
C TYR A 231 6.75 -10.78 18.77
N GLU A 232 7.97 -10.28 18.60
CA GLU A 232 9.15 -10.72 19.34
C GLU A 232 9.00 -10.60 20.86
N ASN A 233 8.29 -9.57 21.33
CA ASN A 233 8.02 -9.35 22.76
C ASN A 233 6.85 -10.21 23.31
N GLY A 234 6.31 -11.14 22.52
CA GLY A 234 5.16 -11.99 22.87
C GLY A 234 3.80 -11.31 22.70
N ALA A 235 3.73 -10.09 22.20
CA ALA A 235 2.47 -9.46 21.81
C ALA A 235 1.82 -10.24 20.66
N THR A 236 0.50 -10.23 20.62
CA THR A 236 -0.26 -10.94 19.58
C THR A 236 -1.12 -9.98 18.78
N GLY A 237 -1.54 -10.39 17.59
CA GLY A 237 -2.41 -9.59 16.76
C GLY A 237 -3.30 -10.39 15.83
N VAL A 238 -4.37 -9.74 15.36
CA VAL A 238 -5.30 -10.27 14.37
C VAL A 238 -5.49 -9.26 13.26
N PHE A 239 -5.44 -9.74 12.01
CA PHE A 239 -5.78 -8.97 10.82
C PHE A 239 -6.88 -9.70 10.05
N ILE A 240 -8.02 -9.04 9.85
CA ILE A 240 -9.17 -9.60 9.14
C ILE A 240 -9.54 -8.66 8.01
N THR A 241 -9.63 -9.19 6.79
CA THR A 241 -10.03 -8.41 5.61
C THR A 241 -10.86 -9.24 4.63
N THR A 242 -11.77 -8.58 3.95
CA THR A 242 -12.56 -9.19 2.87
C THR A 242 -13.05 -8.14 1.87
N THR A 243 -13.33 -8.58 0.66
CA THR A 243 -14.04 -7.77 -0.35
C THR A 243 -15.51 -8.15 -0.50
N GLY A 244 -16.01 -9.06 0.35
CA GLY A 244 -17.36 -9.61 0.30
C GLY A 244 -18.39 -8.94 1.21
N ASP A 245 -17.98 -8.09 2.16
CA ASP A 245 -18.90 -7.45 3.11
C ASP A 245 -19.53 -6.19 2.51
N GLY A 246 -20.85 -6.18 2.26
CA GLY A 246 -21.57 -5.04 1.68
C GLY A 246 -21.55 -3.78 2.58
N LYS A 247 -21.45 -3.96 3.90
CA LYS A 247 -21.20 -2.92 4.90
C LYS A 247 -20.17 -3.46 5.88
N GLY A 248 -18.91 -3.25 5.56
CA GLY A 248 -17.82 -3.70 6.41
C GLY A 248 -17.43 -2.70 7.50
N THR A 249 -16.41 -3.07 8.25
CA THR A 249 -15.82 -2.32 9.36
C THR A 249 -14.39 -1.92 9.00
N ASN A 250 -13.96 -0.75 9.44
CA ASN A 250 -12.54 -0.39 9.51
C ASN A 250 -12.25 0.05 10.94
N ARG A 251 -11.69 -0.89 11.74
CA ARG A 251 -11.32 -0.66 13.13
C ARG A 251 -9.92 -1.20 13.39
N PHE A 252 -9.02 -0.28 13.68
CA PHE A 252 -7.64 -0.58 14.06
C PHE A 252 -7.42 -0.25 15.53
N GLU A 253 -7.08 -1.25 16.32
CA GLU A 253 -6.86 -1.14 17.76
C GLU A 253 -5.44 -1.59 18.12
N VAL A 254 -4.73 -0.77 18.90
CA VAL A 254 -3.43 -1.08 19.49
C VAL A 254 -3.54 -0.95 21.00
N GLN A 255 -3.40 -2.08 21.70
CA GLN A 255 -3.30 -2.13 23.14
C GLN A 255 -1.82 -2.02 23.50
N MET A 256 -1.49 -1.01 24.29
CA MET A 256 -0.17 -0.79 24.86
C MET A 256 -0.19 -0.97 26.38
N ASP A 257 0.97 -0.98 27.00
CA ASP A 257 1.09 -1.15 28.46
C ASP A 257 0.42 0.01 29.25
N GLY A 258 0.45 1.23 28.72
CA GLY A 258 -0.09 2.42 29.37
C GLY A 258 -1.28 3.07 28.66
N ALA A 259 -1.77 2.52 27.57
CA ALA A 259 -2.90 3.08 26.82
C ALA A 259 -3.54 2.07 25.86
N LYS A 260 -4.77 2.37 25.45
CA LYS A 260 -5.42 1.76 24.29
C LYS A 260 -5.69 2.84 23.24
N LEU A 261 -5.21 2.61 22.02
CA LEU A 261 -5.42 3.47 20.86
C LEU A 261 -6.39 2.77 19.89
N VAL A 262 -7.39 3.49 19.40
CA VAL A 262 -8.37 2.94 18.45
C VAL A 262 -8.60 3.96 17.34
N VAL A 263 -8.40 3.53 16.10
CA VAL A 263 -8.87 4.25 14.91
C VAL A 263 -10.10 3.56 14.38
N GLU A 264 -11.20 4.27 14.33
CA GLU A 264 -12.50 3.83 13.78
C GLU A 264 -13.23 5.04 13.21
N ASP A 265 -13.87 4.90 12.04
CA ASP A 265 -14.58 5.98 11.35
C ASP A 265 -13.73 7.27 11.20
N ASP A 266 -12.46 7.10 10.80
CA ASP A 266 -11.46 8.17 10.64
C ASP A 266 -11.23 9.01 11.91
N LYS A 267 -11.49 8.45 13.09
CA LYS A 267 -11.25 9.08 14.37
C LYS A 267 -10.28 8.26 15.21
N LEU A 268 -9.32 8.94 15.84
CA LEU A 268 -8.43 8.35 16.82
C LEU A 268 -8.94 8.62 18.23
N THR A 269 -9.20 7.56 18.96
CA THR A 269 -9.50 7.60 20.40
C THR A 269 -8.32 7.03 21.17
N VAL A 270 -7.88 7.72 22.20
CA VAL A 270 -6.82 7.26 23.11
C VAL A 270 -7.42 7.17 24.52
N THR A 271 -7.40 5.97 25.09
CA THR A 271 -7.74 5.71 26.48
C THR A 271 -6.44 5.51 27.24
N GLU A 272 -6.01 6.53 27.99
CA GLU A 272 -4.78 6.51 28.80
C GLU A 272 -5.04 5.87 30.15
N PHE A 273 -4.07 5.11 30.66
CA PHE A 273 -4.13 4.45 31.98
C PHE A 273 -3.38 5.28 33.02
N GLU A 274 -3.95 5.47 34.21
CA GLU A 274 -3.28 6.18 35.32
C GLU A 274 -1.99 5.49 35.74
N VAL A 275 -1.95 4.16 35.65
CA VAL A 275 -0.80 3.31 35.97
C VAL A 275 -0.63 2.31 34.84
N LYS A 276 0.60 2.03 34.44
CA LYS A 276 0.87 1.01 33.44
C LYS A 276 0.35 -0.35 33.91
N GLU A 277 -0.22 -1.14 33.00
CA GLU A 277 -0.81 -2.45 33.30
C GLU A 277 0.20 -3.41 33.94
N SER A 278 1.46 -3.38 33.46
CA SER A 278 2.55 -4.19 34.01
C SER A 278 2.92 -3.84 35.46
N GLU A 279 2.73 -2.60 35.87
CA GLU A 279 2.92 -2.12 37.23
C GLU A 279 1.70 -2.44 38.10
N PHE A 280 0.50 -2.11 37.62
CA PHE A 280 -0.75 -2.37 38.34
C PHE A 280 -0.92 -3.86 38.67
N THR A 281 -0.62 -4.75 37.73
CA THR A 281 -0.69 -6.22 37.96
C THR A 281 0.18 -6.68 39.14
N LYS A 282 1.31 -6.00 39.38
CA LYS A 282 2.23 -6.36 40.47
C LYS A 282 1.88 -5.71 41.82
N THR A 283 1.26 -4.54 41.78
CA THR A 283 1.04 -3.69 42.97
C THR A 283 -0.39 -3.73 43.51
N ASN A 284 -1.34 -4.09 42.66
CA ASN A 284 -2.75 -4.18 43.07
C ASN A 284 -2.96 -5.32 44.06
N THR A 285 -3.65 -5.07 45.16
CA THR A 285 -3.98 -6.02 46.20
C THR A 285 -5.46 -6.43 46.20
N GLU A 286 -6.28 -5.80 45.38
CA GLU A 286 -7.71 -6.10 45.27
C GLU A 286 -7.93 -7.24 44.26
N VAL A 287 -8.79 -8.23 44.62
CA VAL A 287 -9.09 -9.39 43.77
C VAL A 287 -9.71 -8.97 42.43
N PHE A 288 -10.55 -7.96 42.45
CA PHE A 288 -11.22 -7.39 41.27
C PHE A 288 -10.83 -5.93 41.01
N GLY A 289 -9.57 -5.58 41.32
CA GLY A 289 -9.06 -4.24 41.04
C GLY A 289 -9.09 -3.91 39.55
N SER A 290 -9.34 -2.65 39.22
CA SER A 290 -9.33 -2.15 37.85
C SER A 290 -8.46 -0.90 37.72
N ILE A 291 -7.77 -0.78 36.58
CA ILE A 291 -6.97 0.40 36.26
C ILE A 291 -7.94 1.55 35.94
N LYS A 292 -7.72 2.70 36.56
CA LYS A 292 -8.43 3.94 36.19
C LYS A 292 -7.91 4.43 34.85
N THR A 293 -8.82 4.91 34.03
CA THR A 293 -8.54 5.32 32.66
C THR A 293 -9.13 6.68 32.32
N HIS A 294 -8.52 7.40 31.40
CA HIS A 294 -8.99 8.68 30.89
C HIS A 294 -9.00 8.67 29.37
N ASN A 295 -10.12 9.12 28.78
CA ASN A 295 -10.15 9.36 27.33
C ASN A 295 -9.53 10.71 27.03
N LEU A 296 -8.55 10.72 26.14
CA LEU A 296 -7.88 11.94 25.69
C LEU A 296 -8.54 12.45 24.41
N GLU A 297 -8.77 13.76 24.36
CA GLU A 297 -9.06 14.44 23.10
C GLU A 297 -7.75 14.62 22.33
N ILE A 298 -7.71 14.06 21.12
CA ILE A 298 -6.52 14.11 20.26
C ILE A 298 -6.79 15.09 19.14
N GLU A 299 -6.00 16.14 19.08
CA GLU A 299 -6.01 17.06 17.94
C GLU A 299 -5.40 16.36 16.73
N ILE A 300 -6.17 16.31 15.65
CA ILE A 300 -5.78 15.74 14.35
C ILE A 300 -5.77 16.88 13.34
N GLU A 301 -4.71 16.93 12.52
CA GLU A 301 -4.65 17.83 11.37
C GLU A 301 -5.85 17.60 10.46
N LYS A 302 -6.45 18.69 9.97
CA LYS A 302 -7.63 18.60 9.11
C LYS A 302 -7.29 18.22 7.67
N THR A 303 -6.06 18.49 7.24
CA THR A 303 -5.62 18.25 5.87
C THR A 303 -5.16 16.81 5.70
N ASN A 304 -5.77 16.11 4.75
CA ASN A 304 -5.37 14.77 4.35
C ASN A 304 -4.93 14.79 2.87
N PRO A 305 -3.64 15.00 2.57
CA PRO A 305 -3.18 15.27 1.21
C PRO A 305 -3.10 14.01 0.32
N GLN A 306 -3.11 12.82 0.88
CA GLN A 306 -3.16 11.56 0.14
C GLN A 306 -2.06 11.47 -0.96
N HIS A 307 -2.39 11.03 -2.17
CA HIS A 307 -1.47 10.89 -3.31
C HIS A 307 -0.74 12.20 -3.65
N ILE A 308 -1.44 13.34 -3.54
CA ILE A 308 -0.86 14.67 -3.79
C ILE A 308 0.28 14.92 -2.80
N GLY A 309 0.09 14.59 -1.52
CA GLY A 309 1.12 14.73 -0.49
C GLY A 309 2.37 13.90 -0.77
N VAL A 310 2.20 12.67 -1.28
CA VAL A 310 3.32 11.79 -1.64
C VAL A 310 4.08 12.35 -2.84
N ILE A 311 3.37 12.75 -3.90
CA ILE A 311 3.99 13.32 -5.12
C ILE A 311 4.76 14.60 -4.78
N ASN A 312 4.16 15.50 -3.98
CA ASN A 312 4.82 16.74 -3.58
C ASN A 312 6.05 16.49 -2.69
N ALA A 313 5.97 15.56 -1.75
CA ALA A 313 7.13 15.19 -0.93
C ALA A 313 8.26 14.58 -1.76
N TRP A 314 7.93 13.77 -2.77
CA TRP A 314 8.90 13.18 -3.67
C TRP A 314 9.56 14.22 -4.58
N ALA A 315 8.78 15.14 -5.18
CA ALA A 315 9.34 16.26 -5.92
C ALA A 315 10.25 17.14 -5.03
N GLY A 316 9.82 17.43 -3.81
CA GLY A 316 10.62 18.14 -2.81
C GLY A 316 11.91 17.41 -2.44
N LYS A 317 11.92 16.08 -2.37
CA LYS A 317 13.15 15.30 -2.16
C LYS A 317 14.13 15.47 -3.31
N ILE A 318 13.64 15.38 -4.55
CA ILE A 318 14.46 15.53 -5.76
C ILE A 318 15.03 16.95 -5.88
N LEU A 319 14.22 17.95 -5.63
CA LEU A 319 14.60 19.35 -5.86
C LEU A 319 15.34 20.01 -4.69
N HIS A 320 15.00 19.61 -3.46
CA HIS A 320 15.39 20.33 -2.23
C HIS A 320 16.01 19.40 -1.16
N GLY A 321 15.98 18.07 -1.36
CA GLY A 321 16.50 17.12 -0.39
C GLY A 321 15.61 16.89 0.84
N THR A 322 14.33 17.31 0.80
CA THR A 322 13.36 17.11 1.89
C THR A 322 13.03 15.62 2.09
N PRO A 323 12.55 15.19 3.28
CA PRO A 323 12.21 13.78 3.53
C PRO A 323 11.11 13.25 2.61
N LEU A 324 11.22 11.96 2.23
CA LEU A 324 10.14 11.21 1.59
C LEU A 324 9.05 10.83 2.60
N ILE A 325 7.85 10.55 2.11
CA ILE A 325 6.79 9.89 2.92
C ILE A 325 7.13 8.43 3.16
N ALA A 326 7.66 7.75 2.13
CA ALA A 326 8.14 6.38 2.21
C ALA A 326 9.28 6.16 1.22
N GLU A 327 10.41 5.65 1.70
CA GLU A 327 11.52 5.22 0.86
C GLU A 327 11.13 3.98 0.06
N GLY A 328 11.68 3.80 -1.14
CA GLY A 328 11.33 2.69 -2.02
C GLY A 328 11.54 1.30 -1.38
N ALA A 329 12.61 1.13 -0.61
CA ALA A 329 12.91 -0.12 0.08
C ALA A 329 11.87 -0.53 1.13
N GLU A 330 11.11 0.42 1.67
CA GLU A 330 10.05 0.12 2.64
C GLU A 330 8.88 -0.68 2.03
N GLY A 331 8.74 -0.65 0.71
CA GLY A 331 7.75 -1.43 -0.02
C GLY A 331 7.85 -2.94 0.20
N LEU A 332 9.03 -3.45 0.56
CA LEU A 332 9.27 -4.87 0.80
C LEU A 332 8.47 -5.41 1.99
N LYS A 333 8.31 -4.65 3.06
CA LYS A 333 7.71 -5.12 4.32
C LYS A 333 6.25 -5.54 4.15
N GLY A 334 5.46 -4.77 3.40
CA GLY A 334 4.07 -5.13 3.08
C GLY A 334 3.97 -6.39 2.22
N VAL A 335 4.91 -6.57 1.28
CA VAL A 335 4.98 -7.78 0.45
C VAL A 335 5.41 -9.01 1.27
N ILE A 336 6.35 -8.86 2.21
CA ILE A 336 6.70 -9.94 3.17
C ILE A 336 5.45 -10.41 3.93
N LEU A 337 4.66 -9.48 4.47
CA LEU A 337 3.44 -9.83 5.20
C LEU A 337 2.43 -10.57 4.32
N SER A 338 2.12 -10.03 3.14
CA SER A 338 1.20 -10.66 2.19
C SER A 338 1.67 -12.06 1.78
N ASN A 339 2.94 -12.21 1.45
CA ASN A 339 3.51 -13.50 1.02
C ASN A 339 3.54 -14.52 2.17
N ALA A 340 3.88 -14.09 3.40
CA ALA A 340 3.86 -14.97 4.57
C ALA A 340 2.43 -15.44 4.90
N MET A 341 1.43 -14.56 4.79
CA MET A 341 0.02 -14.90 4.99
C MET A 341 -0.44 -15.95 3.97
N HIS A 342 -0.15 -15.75 2.69
CA HIS A 342 -0.45 -16.72 1.64
C HIS A 342 0.28 -18.05 1.88
N LEU A 343 1.59 -18.01 2.18
CA LEU A 343 2.38 -19.22 2.42
C LEU A 343 1.84 -20.01 3.61
N SER A 344 1.42 -19.33 4.69
CA SER A 344 0.80 -19.96 5.85
C SER A 344 -0.46 -20.73 5.48
N ASP A 345 -1.33 -20.15 4.67
CA ASP A 345 -2.55 -20.82 4.22
C ASP A 345 -2.24 -21.94 3.22
N PHE A 346 -1.33 -21.74 2.27
CA PHE A 346 -0.92 -22.73 1.28
C PHE A 346 -0.38 -24.01 1.92
N LEU A 347 0.40 -23.86 3.00
CA LEU A 347 1.01 -24.97 3.72
C LEU A 347 0.16 -25.46 4.91
N GLY A 348 -0.91 -24.74 5.29
CA GLY A 348 -1.78 -25.05 6.41
C GLY A 348 -1.09 -24.98 7.77
N ARG A 349 -0.01 -24.18 7.92
CA ARG A 349 0.78 -24.07 9.16
C ARG A 349 1.21 -22.63 9.44
N GLU A 350 1.69 -22.41 10.66
CA GLU A 350 2.37 -21.18 11.05
C GLU A 350 3.67 -20.98 10.25
N ILE A 351 3.98 -19.73 9.91
CA ILE A 351 5.20 -19.31 9.23
C ILE A 351 5.97 -18.36 10.13
N GLU A 352 7.23 -18.67 10.40
CA GLU A 352 8.18 -17.78 11.07
C GLU A 352 8.78 -16.80 10.07
N LEU A 353 9.05 -15.55 10.50
CA LEU A 353 9.70 -14.53 9.73
C LEU A 353 11.16 -14.32 10.21
N PRO A 354 12.14 -14.26 9.30
CA PRO A 354 12.02 -14.33 7.84
C PRO A 354 11.68 -15.76 7.36
N PHE A 355 10.85 -15.86 6.34
CA PHE A 355 10.42 -17.14 5.75
C PHE A 355 11.28 -17.53 4.53
N ASP A 356 11.13 -18.76 4.07
CA ASP A 356 11.70 -19.27 2.83
C ASP A 356 10.98 -18.64 1.61
N GLU A 357 11.61 -17.62 1.01
CA GLU A 357 11.06 -16.85 -0.12
C GLU A 357 11.03 -17.65 -1.42
N ASP A 358 11.96 -18.61 -1.60
CA ASP A 358 11.96 -19.50 -2.76
C ASP A 358 10.79 -20.47 -2.69
N LEU A 359 10.48 -21.03 -1.51
CA LEU A 359 9.30 -21.86 -1.29
C LEU A 359 8.00 -21.09 -1.59
N TYR A 360 7.89 -19.82 -1.16
CA TYR A 360 6.73 -19.01 -1.53
C TYR A 360 6.62 -18.83 -3.05
N TYR A 361 7.73 -18.52 -3.71
CA TYR A 361 7.76 -18.34 -5.15
C TYR A 361 7.33 -19.61 -5.90
N GLU A 362 7.80 -20.79 -5.48
CA GLU A 362 7.40 -22.07 -6.05
C GLU A 362 5.89 -22.31 -5.90
N GLU A 363 5.33 -22.05 -4.71
CA GLU A 363 3.90 -22.20 -4.43
C GLU A 363 3.04 -21.21 -5.24
N LEU A 364 3.52 -19.98 -5.43
CA LEU A 364 2.88 -19.00 -6.29
C LEU A 364 2.90 -19.47 -7.76
N MET A 365 4.05 -19.96 -8.27
CA MET A 365 4.18 -20.39 -9.66
C MET A 365 3.31 -21.62 -9.97
N LYS A 366 3.05 -22.52 -9.02
CA LYS A 366 2.07 -23.61 -9.19
C LYS A 366 0.67 -23.07 -9.49
N ARG A 367 0.27 -21.98 -8.84
CA ARG A 367 -1.03 -21.30 -9.05
C ARG A 367 -1.06 -20.51 -10.35
N VAL A 368 0.02 -19.81 -10.66
CA VAL A 368 0.19 -19.10 -11.94
C VAL A 368 0.07 -20.08 -13.13
N ALA A 369 0.67 -21.26 -13.03
CA ALA A 369 0.62 -22.28 -14.10
C ALA A 369 -0.80 -22.81 -14.37
N THR A 370 -1.71 -22.71 -13.41
CA THR A 370 -3.12 -23.14 -13.53
C THR A 370 -4.09 -21.98 -13.70
N SER A 371 -3.58 -20.75 -13.68
CA SER A 371 -4.37 -19.53 -13.82
C SER A 371 -5.04 -19.44 -15.19
N LYS A 372 -6.30 -19.05 -15.22
CA LYS A 372 -7.10 -18.99 -16.45
C LYS A 372 -7.19 -17.56 -16.95
N LYS A 373 -7.05 -17.40 -18.26
CA LYS A 373 -7.34 -16.12 -18.90
C LYS A 373 -8.83 -15.83 -18.78
N LYS A 374 -9.19 -14.60 -18.37
CA LYS A 374 -10.59 -14.18 -18.29
C LYS A 374 -11.19 -14.03 -19.69
N GLU A 375 -12.38 -14.60 -19.87
CA GLU A 375 -13.12 -14.55 -21.15
C GLU A 375 -14.08 -13.35 -21.22
N ASN A 376 -14.64 -12.93 -20.07
CA ASN A 376 -15.65 -11.87 -19.98
C ASN A 376 -15.07 -10.58 -19.40
N VAL A 377 -14.27 -9.86 -20.19
CA VAL A 377 -13.68 -8.58 -19.77
C VAL A 377 -14.48 -7.43 -20.36
N THR A 378 -15.03 -6.58 -19.47
CA THR A 378 -15.62 -5.30 -19.86
C THR A 378 -14.67 -4.19 -19.41
N ALA A 379 -13.77 -3.77 -20.30
CA ALA A 379 -12.85 -2.67 -20.01
C ALA A 379 -13.65 -1.40 -19.66
N THR A 380 -13.62 -0.99 -18.41
CA THR A 380 -14.28 0.23 -17.93
C THR A 380 -13.25 1.27 -17.52
N PHE A 381 -13.50 2.53 -17.89
CA PHE A 381 -12.82 3.67 -17.29
C PHE A 381 -13.53 3.97 -15.97
N ALA A 382 -13.12 3.31 -14.90
CA ALA A 382 -13.73 3.50 -13.60
C ALA A 382 -13.37 4.87 -13.03
N ASP A 383 -14.37 5.58 -12.52
CA ASP A 383 -14.13 6.74 -11.65
C ASP A 383 -13.56 6.22 -10.32
N THR A 384 -12.36 6.70 -9.97
CA THR A 384 -11.69 6.36 -8.71
C THR A 384 -12.14 7.26 -7.55
N ASN A 385 -13.03 8.23 -7.79
CA ASN A 385 -13.64 9.03 -6.75
C ASN A 385 -14.43 8.13 -5.79
N GLY A 386 -14.02 8.11 -4.51
CA GLY A 386 -14.62 7.24 -3.48
C GLY A 386 -13.90 5.91 -3.25
N THR A 387 -12.81 5.63 -3.94
CA THR A 387 -11.82 4.63 -3.51
C THR A 387 -10.89 5.23 -2.44
N TYR A 388 -10.08 4.39 -1.78
CA TYR A 388 -9.16 4.83 -0.72
C TYR A 388 -8.15 5.84 -1.28
N GLY A 389 -8.39 7.12 -1.07
CA GLY A 389 -7.64 8.22 -1.68
C GLY A 389 -8.51 9.25 -2.39
N GLY A 390 -9.77 8.93 -2.63
CA GLY A 390 -10.81 9.89 -2.98
C GLY A 390 -11.62 10.23 -1.73
N ALA A 391 -11.09 11.06 -0.83
CA ALA A 391 -11.91 11.61 0.24
C ALA A 391 -13.13 12.30 -0.41
N LYS A 392 -14.34 11.87 -0.05
CA LYS A 392 -15.48 12.77 -0.15
C LYS A 392 -15.14 13.95 0.76
N LEU A 393 -14.76 15.07 0.15
CA LEU A 393 -14.71 16.37 0.83
C LEU A 393 -16.11 16.72 1.30
#